data_7fe438568a3a034810a5e3bfd750c0a6
#
_entry.id   7fe438568a3a034810a5e3bfd750c0a6
#
_cell.length_a   1.000
_cell.length_b   1.000
_cell.length_c   1.000
_cell.angle_alpha   90.00
_cell.angle_beta   90.00
_cell.angle_gamma   90.00
#
_symmetry.space_group_name_H-M   'P 1'
#
loop_
_entity.id
_entity.type
_entity.pdbx_description
1 polymer ?
#
loop_
_entity_poly.entity_id
_entity_poly.type
_entity_poly.pdbx_seq_one_letter_code
_entity_poly.pdbx_strand_id
1 'polypeptide(L)'
;MEEDEQGLIERAEILRRWNVRGKHLLDIGAGPLAIIAAREFDCRVTTIDVSEEAVREARREVEREGLSDKITIEEADATALPYPGGSFEVVIGFGILHHIEPIKRLRLLHEAARVANGAVILVELNAAGFKKLHEFDEYTPVDLAWLEQALKTFGEVETYEGRLMNVYVLSF
;
A
#
# COMPACT_ATOMS: atom_id res chain seq x y z
N MET A 1 10.67 -13.14 -6.09
CA MET A 1 10.52 -11.73 -5.64
C MET A 1 11.66 -11.44 -4.70
N GLU A 2 12.31 -10.29 -4.87
CA GLU A 2 13.45 -9.92 -4.04
C GLU A 2 13.00 -9.55 -2.63
N GLU A 3 13.69 -10.10 -1.63
CA GLU A 3 13.51 -9.83 -0.22
C GLU A 3 14.83 -9.29 0.35
N ASP A 4 14.72 -8.38 1.31
CA ASP A 4 15.89 -7.87 2.02
C ASP A 4 16.52 -8.94 2.94
N GLU A 5 17.64 -8.59 3.59
CA GLU A 5 18.35 -9.50 4.51
C GLU A 5 17.45 -9.95 5.69
N GLN A 6 16.45 -9.16 6.04
CA GLN A 6 15.49 -9.46 7.10
C GLN A 6 14.35 -10.38 6.64
N GLY A 7 14.14 -10.53 5.33
CA GLY A 7 13.09 -11.33 4.70
C GLY A 7 11.82 -10.54 4.38
N LEU A 8 11.90 -9.22 4.36
CA LEU A 8 10.82 -8.34 3.91
C LEU A 8 10.92 -8.10 2.41
N ILE A 9 9.79 -8.04 1.74
CA ILE A 9 9.74 -7.74 0.30
C ILE A 9 10.16 -6.28 0.08
N GLU A 10 11.07 -6.06 -0.87
CA GLU A 10 11.50 -4.72 -1.22
C GLU A 10 10.43 -3.95 -2.00
N ARG A 11 10.19 -2.69 -1.62
CA ARG A 11 9.20 -1.82 -2.27
C ARG A 11 9.47 -1.61 -3.75
N ALA A 12 10.74 -1.44 -4.13
CA ALA A 12 11.14 -1.28 -5.52
C ALA A 12 10.84 -2.52 -6.36
N GLU A 13 10.92 -3.72 -5.78
CA GLU A 13 10.58 -4.97 -6.47
C GLU A 13 9.09 -5.03 -6.81
N ILE A 14 8.21 -4.61 -5.88
CA ILE A 14 6.76 -4.49 -6.13
C ILE A 14 6.50 -3.57 -7.32
N LEU A 15 7.11 -2.38 -7.31
CA LEU A 15 6.91 -1.39 -8.36
C LEU A 15 7.42 -1.85 -9.72
N ARG A 16 8.55 -2.57 -9.74
CA ARG A 16 9.15 -3.13 -10.96
C ARG A 16 8.30 -4.26 -11.54
N ARG A 17 7.90 -5.21 -10.70
CA ARG A 17 7.19 -6.42 -11.12
C ARG A 17 5.85 -6.14 -11.77
N TRP A 18 5.09 -5.18 -11.24
CA TRP A 18 3.79 -4.80 -11.80
C TRP A 18 3.82 -3.57 -12.71
N ASN A 19 5.04 -3.25 -13.21
CA ASN A 19 5.25 -2.24 -14.25
C ASN A 19 4.49 -0.93 -14.01
N VAL A 20 4.73 -0.32 -12.86
CA VAL A 20 4.04 0.93 -12.46
C VAL A 20 4.65 2.19 -13.07
N ARG A 21 5.71 2.07 -13.86
CA ARG A 21 6.44 3.22 -14.40
C ARG A 21 5.52 4.21 -15.11
N GLY A 22 5.65 5.47 -14.75
CA GLY A 22 4.90 6.60 -15.33
C GLY A 22 3.44 6.67 -14.92
N LYS A 23 2.95 5.78 -14.06
CA LYS A 23 1.55 5.72 -13.64
C LYS A 23 1.20 6.70 -12.54
N HIS A 24 -0.09 6.98 -12.40
CA HIS A 24 -0.66 7.71 -11.28
C HIS A 24 -1.05 6.73 -10.17
N LEU A 25 -0.34 6.81 -9.03
CA LEU A 25 -0.50 5.92 -7.91
C LEU A 25 -1.22 6.59 -6.73
N LEU A 26 -2.03 5.82 -6.00
CA LEU A 26 -2.38 6.10 -4.62
C LEU A 26 -1.56 5.18 -3.71
N ASP A 27 -0.78 5.77 -2.82
CA ASP A 27 -0.02 5.09 -1.76
C ASP A 27 -0.75 5.28 -0.43
N ILE A 28 -1.26 4.20 0.14
CA ILE A 28 -1.98 4.22 1.41
C ILE A 28 -1.00 3.98 2.55
N GLY A 29 -0.81 5.00 3.38
CA GLY A 29 0.19 5.03 4.45
C GLY A 29 1.44 5.79 4.01
N ALA A 30 1.66 6.97 4.59
CA ALA A 30 2.80 7.82 4.25
C ALA A 30 4.12 7.16 4.69
N GLY A 31 4.95 6.85 3.71
CA GLY A 31 6.22 6.16 3.91
C GLY A 31 7.15 6.26 2.70
N PRO A 32 8.22 5.47 2.66
CA PRO A 32 9.25 5.57 1.62
C PRO A 32 8.79 5.13 0.22
N LEU A 33 7.65 4.43 0.09
CA LEU A 33 7.17 3.92 -1.20
C LEU A 33 6.91 5.04 -2.20
N ALA A 34 6.28 6.14 -1.77
CA ALA A 34 5.99 7.28 -2.64
C ALA A 34 7.26 7.88 -3.25
N ILE A 35 8.32 8.05 -2.44
CA ILE A 35 9.61 8.59 -2.91
C ILE A 35 10.27 7.65 -3.90
N ILE A 36 10.30 6.34 -3.62
CA ILE A 36 10.85 5.33 -4.53
C ILE A 36 10.09 5.34 -5.86
N ALA A 37 8.75 5.34 -5.80
CA ALA A 37 7.91 5.35 -6.99
C ALA A 37 8.13 6.60 -7.87
N ALA A 38 8.21 7.77 -7.27
CA ALA A 38 8.43 9.02 -8.01
C ALA A 38 9.85 9.12 -8.57
N ARG A 39 10.87 8.75 -7.80
CA ARG A 39 12.27 8.88 -8.18
C ARG A 39 12.72 7.85 -9.19
N GLU A 40 12.42 6.57 -8.95
CA GLU A 40 12.99 5.46 -9.73
C GLU A 40 12.06 5.02 -10.86
N PHE A 41 10.74 5.24 -10.71
CA PHE A 41 9.73 4.77 -11.64
C PHE A 41 8.96 5.88 -12.34
N ASP A 42 9.34 7.14 -12.13
CA ASP A 42 8.72 8.31 -12.78
C ASP A 42 7.20 8.40 -12.56
N CYS A 43 6.71 7.89 -11.43
CA CYS A 43 5.30 7.91 -11.09
C CYS A 43 4.87 9.29 -10.57
N ARG A 44 3.61 9.63 -10.81
CA ARG A 44 2.90 10.65 -10.06
C ARG A 44 2.19 9.96 -8.89
N VAL A 45 2.43 10.42 -7.67
CA VAL A 45 1.96 9.74 -6.47
C VAL A 45 1.11 10.68 -5.61
N THR A 46 -0.05 10.21 -5.20
CA THR A 46 -0.76 10.74 -4.04
C THR A 46 -0.53 9.77 -2.89
N THR A 47 0.05 10.24 -1.79
CA THR A 47 0.21 9.43 -0.58
C THR A 47 -0.65 10.00 0.54
N ILE A 48 -1.29 9.14 1.30
CA ILE A 48 -2.23 9.52 2.37
C ILE A 48 -1.88 8.85 3.69
N ASP A 49 -2.17 9.55 4.77
CA ASP A 49 -2.14 9.00 6.12
C ASP A 49 -3.20 9.68 7.00
N VAL A 50 -3.69 8.99 8.03
CA VAL A 50 -4.59 9.59 9.04
C VAL A 50 -3.83 10.37 10.09
N SER A 51 -2.52 10.15 10.22
CA SER A 51 -1.65 10.83 11.16
C SER A 51 -1.15 12.16 10.59
N GLU A 52 -1.57 13.27 11.19
CA GLU A 52 -1.06 14.60 10.86
C GLU A 52 0.47 14.68 10.98
N GLU A 53 1.05 13.98 11.96
CA GLU A 53 2.51 13.91 12.14
C GLU A 53 3.18 13.20 10.98
N ALA A 54 2.67 12.03 10.57
CA ALA A 54 3.19 11.29 9.42
C ALA A 54 3.08 12.11 8.12
N VAL A 55 1.99 12.82 7.93
CA VAL A 55 1.80 13.74 6.79
C VAL A 55 2.83 14.87 6.81
N ARG A 56 3.08 15.48 7.98
CA ARG A 56 4.11 16.53 8.09
C ARG A 56 5.52 16.02 7.81
N GLU A 57 5.87 14.87 8.34
CA GLU A 57 7.18 14.24 8.09
C GLU A 57 7.35 13.91 6.61
N ALA A 58 6.34 13.31 5.99
CA ALA A 58 6.36 12.99 4.56
C ALA A 58 6.54 14.25 3.69
N ARG A 59 5.87 15.36 4.02
CA ARG A 59 6.03 16.64 3.30
C ARG A 59 7.47 17.15 3.38
N ARG A 60 8.07 17.14 4.58
CA ARG A 60 9.47 17.57 4.77
C ARG A 60 10.43 16.70 3.95
N GLU A 61 10.18 15.40 3.93
CA GLU A 61 11.03 14.48 3.19
C GLU A 61 10.90 14.66 1.68
N VAL A 62 9.69 14.80 1.17
CA VAL A 62 9.43 15.06 -0.25
C VAL A 62 10.06 16.38 -0.71
N GLU A 63 9.99 17.45 0.10
CA GLU A 63 10.66 18.71 -0.18
C GLU A 63 12.19 18.55 -0.20
N ARG A 64 12.75 17.86 0.78
CA ARG A 64 14.21 17.61 0.86
C ARG A 64 14.71 16.82 -0.35
N GLU A 65 13.92 15.89 -0.86
CA GLU A 65 14.22 15.08 -2.03
C GLU A 65 13.92 15.78 -3.38
N GLY A 66 13.34 16.98 -3.35
CA GLY A 66 13.01 17.74 -4.56
C GLY A 66 11.88 17.09 -5.40
N LEU A 67 10.94 16.38 -4.78
CA LEU A 67 9.89 15.63 -5.46
C LEU A 67 8.48 16.22 -5.29
N SER A 68 8.38 17.47 -4.84
CA SER A 68 7.09 18.14 -4.57
C SER A 68 6.23 18.33 -5.82
N ASP A 69 6.80 18.27 -7.01
CA ASP A 69 6.09 18.32 -8.29
C ASP A 69 5.46 16.96 -8.70
N LYS A 70 5.93 15.85 -8.11
CA LYS A 70 5.48 14.49 -8.41
C LYS A 70 4.65 13.85 -7.31
N ILE A 71 4.82 14.28 -6.06
CA ILE A 71 4.18 13.66 -4.89
C ILE A 71 3.27 14.68 -4.21
N THR A 72 1.98 14.34 -4.14
CA THR A 72 0.97 15.02 -3.32
C THR A 72 0.77 14.24 -2.03
N ILE A 73 0.76 14.92 -0.88
CA ILE A 73 0.60 14.29 0.43
C ILE A 73 -0.63 14.88 1.11
N GLU A 74 -1.56 14.02 1.49
CA GLU A 74 -2.84 14.42 2.07
C GLU A 74 -3.15 13.65 3.35
N GLU A 75 -3.80 14.32 4.31
CA GLU A 75 -4.42 13.65 5.45
C GLU A 75 -5.76 13.08 4.99
N ALA A 76 -5.91 11.75 5.04
CA ALA A 76 -7.14 11.07 4.64
C ALA A 76 -7.29 9.71 5.32
N ASP A 77 -8.55 9.30 5.50
CA ASP A 77 -8.92 7.97 5.98
C ASP A 77 -9.11 7.02 4.79
N ALA A 78 -8.30 5.97 4.73
CA ALA A 78 -8.39 4.96 3.66
C ALA A 78 -9.72 4.20 3.63
N THR A 79 -10.53 4.26 4.68
CA THR A 79 -11.87 3.68 4.72
C THR A 79 -12.98 4.61 4.20
N ALA A 80 -12.62 5.85 3.83
CA ALA A 80 -13.54 6.85 3.28
C ALA A 80 -12.74 7.83 2.37
N LEU A 81 -12.22 7.31 1.27
CA LEU A 81 -11.32 8.06 0.39
C LEU A 81 -12.04 9.21 -0.32
N PRO A 82 -11.49 10.45 -0.26
CA PRO A 82 -12.12 11.65 -0.83
C PRO A 82 -11.90 11.77 -2.36
N TYR A 83 -11.79 10.64 -3.05
CA TYR A 83 -11.53 10.61 -4.49
C TYR A 83 -12.69 9.97 -5.24
N PRO A 84 -12.99 10.45 -6.47
CA PRO A 84 -13.92 9.77 -7.37
C PRO A 84 -13.47 8.34 -7.70
N GLY A 85 -14.42 7.49 -8.12
CA GLY A 85 -14.10 6.16 -8.61
C GLY A 85 -13.16 6.21 -9.81
N GLY A 86 -12.18 5.30 -9.85
CA GLY A 86 -11.23 5.20 -10.96
C GLY A 86 -10.21 6.34 -11.05
N SER A 87 -9.92 7.04 -9.94
CA SER A 87 -8.99 8.18 -9.92
C SER A 87 -7.52 7.79 -10.12
N PHE A 88 -7.15 6.55 -9.81
CA PHE A 88 -5.77 6.09 -9.82
C PHE A 88 -5.60 4.83 -10.66
N GLU A 89 -4.49 4.78 -11.41
CA GLU A 89 -4.17 3.58 -12.21
C GLU A 89 -3.77 2.40 -11.31
N VAL A 90 -3.10 2.70 -10.19
CA VAL A 90 -2.72 1.68 -9.21
C VAL A 90 -2.91 2.24 -7.79
N VAL A 91 -3.50 1.44 -6.92
CA VAL A 91 -3.57 1.70 -5.48
C VAL A 91 -2.66 0.71 -4.76
N ILE A 92 -1.78 1.19 -3.90
CA ILE A 92 -0.83 0.34 -3.16
C ILE A 92 -1.02 0.55 -1.67
N GLY A 93 -1.12 -0.55 -0.93
CA GLY A 93 -1.04 -0.57 0.53
C GLY A 93 0.08 -1.51 0.97
N PHE A 94 1.15 -0.97 1.53
CA PHE A 94 2.32 -1.74 1.95
C PHE A 94 2.40 -1.82 3.47
N GLY A 95 2.00 -2.98 4.03
CA GLY A 95 2.02 -3.23 5.47
C GLY A 95 1.06 -2.35 6.26
N ILE A 96 -0.15 -2.10 5.73
CA ILE A 96 -1.08 -1.15 6.31
C ILE A 96 -2.29 -1.79 7.01
N LEU A 97 -2.73 -2.97 6.59
CA LEU A 97 -3.99 -3.53 7.09
C LEU A 97 -3.92 -3.95 8.56
N HIS A 98 -2.77 -4.36 9.05
CA HIS A 98 -2.62 -4.71 10.47
C HIS A 98 -2.69 -3.47 11.40
N HIS A 99 -2.51 -2.25 10.87
CA HIS A 99 -2.77 -1.00 11.59
C HIS A 99 -4.25 -0.60 11.61
N ILE A 100 -5.09 -1.25 10.78
CA ILE A 100 -6.52 -0.94 10.66
C ILE A 100 -7.31 -1.90 11.56
N GLU A 101 -8.27 -1.35 12.30
CA GLU A 101 -9.20 -2.15 13.09
C GLU A 101 -9.86 -3.23 12.21
N PRO A 102 -9.92 -4.50 12.64
CA PRO A 102 -10.43 -5.61 11.82
C PRO A 102 -11.79 -5.33 11.18
N ILE A 103 -12.70 -4.70 11.91
CA ILE A 103 -14.05 -4.36 11.41
C ILE A 103 -14.05 -3.35 10.25
N LYS A 104 -12.99 -2.55 10.11
CA LYS A 104 -12.87 -1.52 9.08
C LYS A 104 -12.13 -2.00 7.83
N ARG A 105 -11.44 -3.15 7.90
CA ARG A 105 -10.57 -3.65 6.80
C ARG A 105 -11.33 -3.87 5.51
N LEU A 106 -12.52 -4.48 5.57
CA LEU A 106 -13.33 -4.70 4.37
C LEU A 106 -13.72 -3.37 3.68
N ARG A 107 -14.00 -2.33 4.48
CA ARG A 107 -14.34 -1.01 3.93
C ARG A 107 -13.14 -0.38 3.23
N LEU A 108 -11.92 -0.54 3.76
CA LEU A 108 -10.70 -0.11 3.08
C LEU A 108 -10.55 -0.82 1.73
N LEU A 109 -10.78 -2.16 1.66
CA LEU A 109 -10.71 -2.91 0.41
C LEU A 109 -11.72 -2.39 -0.62
N HIS A 110 -12.95 -2.10 -0.21
CA HIS A 110 -13.97 -1.48 -1.07
C HIS A 110 -13.52 -0.13 -1.62
N GLU A 111 -12.98 0.74 -0.79
CA GLU A 111 -12.51 2.05 -1.21
C GLU A 111 -11.30 1.95 -2.14
N ALA A 112 -10.32 1.10 -1.82
CA ALA A 112 -9.17 0.86 -2.69
C ALA A 112 -9.60 0.36 -4.09
N ALA A 113 -10.51 -0.63 -4.13
CA ALA A 113 -11.06 -1.14 -5.39
C ALA A 113 -11.87 -0.08 -6.14
N ARG A 114 -12.64 0.75 -5.43
CA ARG A 114 -13.47 1.80 -6.04
C ARG A 114 -12.64 2.89 -6.73
N VAL A 115 -11.54 3.32 -6.11
CA VAL A 115 -10.72 4.42 -6.65
C VAL A 115 -9.66 3.96 -7.64
N ALA A 116 -9.39 2.67 -7.75
CA ALA A 116 -8.48 2.10 -8.75
C ALA A 116 -9.19 1.90 -10.09
N ASN A 117 -8.45 2.08 -11.19
CA ASN A 117 -8.93 1.75 -12.53
C ASN A 117 -8.05 0.71 -13.27
N GLY A 118 -6.98 0.23 -12.64
CA GLY A 118 -6.10 -0.79 -13.20
C GLY A 118 -5.80 -1.89 -12.20
N ALA A 119 -5.19 -1.57 -11.05
CA ALA A 119 -4.85 -2.59 -10.06
C ALA A 119 -4.87 -2.06 -8.62
N VAL A 120 -5.13 -2.97 -7.66
CA VAL A 120 -4.84 -2.77 -6.24
C VAL A 120 -3.76 -3.76 -5.83
N ILE A 121 -2.68 -3.29 -5.23
CA ILE A 121 -1.57 -4.10 -4.74
C ILE A 121 -1.51 -3.97 -3.22
N LEU A 122 -1.71 -5.07 -2.52
CA LEU A 122 -1.58 -5.12 -1.07
C LEU A 122 -0.42 -6.03 -0.69
N VAL A 123 0.47 -5.51 0.13
CA VAL A 123 1.58 -6.26 0.72
C VAL A 123 1.35 -6.31 2.22
N GLU A 124 1.24 -7.52 2.78
CA GLU A 124 0.90 -7.66 4.20
C GLU A 124 1.77 -8.72 4.89
N LEU A 125 2.01 -8.52 6.17
CA LEU A 125 2.74 -9.48 7.00
C LEU A 125 1.98 -10.79 7.11
N ASN A 126 2.67 -11.89 6.86
CA ASN A 126 2.17 -13.21 7.20
C ASN A 126 2.41 -13.50 8.71
N ALA A 127 1.99 -14.65 9.18
CA ALA A 127 2.10 -15.00 10.60
C ALA A 127 3.56 -14.92 11.14
N ALA A 128 4.54 -15.32 10.33
CA ALA A 128 5.95 -15.26 10.70
C ALA A 128 6.44 -13.80 10.75
N GLY A 129 6.06 -12.98 9.79
CA GLY A 129 6.40 -11.55 9.75
C GLY A 129 5.76 -10.78 10.88
N PHE A 130 4.49 -11.00 11.14
CA PHE A 130 3.78 -10.35 12.24
C PHE A 130 4.41 -10.69 13.58
N LYS A 131 4.69 -11.97 13.85
CA LYS A 131 5.37 -12.40 15.07
C LYS A 131 6.75 -11.75 15.21
N LYS A 132 7.52 -11.65 14.12
CA LYS A 132 8.87 -11.05 14.15
C LYS A 132 8.86 -9.56 14.46
N LEU A 133 7.89 -8.81 13.93
CA LEU A 133 7.90 -7.35 13.97
C LEU A 133 6.96 -6.76 15.03
N HIS A 134 5.87 -7.44 15.36
CA HIS A 134 4.77 -6.91 16.17
C HIS A 134 4.32 -7.85 17.30
N GLU A 135 5.19 -8.78 17.78
CA GLU A 135 4.83 -9.75 18.82
C GLU A 135 4.31 -9.11 20.12
N PHE A 136 4.78 -7.88 20.42
CA PHE A 136 4.45 -7.14 21.64
C PHE A 136 3.64 -5.86 21.39
N ASP A 137 3.20 -5.63 20.15
CA ASP A 137 2.43 -4.47 19.78
C ASP A 137 0.93 -4.71 19.90
N GLU A 138 0.15 -3.63 19.99
CA GLU A 138 -1.32 -3.68 20.07
C GLU A 138 -2.00 -3.94 18.72
N TYR A 139 -1.23 -4.13 17.65
CA TYR A 139 -1.78 -4.41 16.33
C TYR A 139 -2.40 -5.80 16.23
N THR A 140 -3.39 -5.95 15.39
CA THR A 140 -4.05 -7.22 15.14
C THR A 140 -3.58 -7.80 13.81
N PRO A 141 -3.05 -9.03 13.79
CA PRO A 141 -2.64 -9.67 12.53
C PRO A 141 -3.81 -9.75 11.54
N VAL A 142 -3.48 -9.74 10.28
CA VAL A 142 -4.48 -9.91 9.21
C VAL A 142 -4.64 -11.40 8.92
N ASP A 143 -5.88 -11.89 8.93
CA ASP A 143 -6.20 -13.20 8.39
C ASP A 143 -6.03 -13.16 6.87
N LEU A 144 -4.94 -13.71 6.36
CA LEU A 144 -4.59 -13.65 4.94
C LEU A 144 -5.51 -14.50 4.07
N ALA A 145 -6.10 -15.57 4.61
CA ALA A 145 -7.11 -16.36 3.89
C ALA A 145 -8.39 -15.54 3.70
N TRP A 146 -8.83 -14.83 4.74
CA TRP A 146 -9.92 -13.86 4.63
C TRP A 146 -9.60 -12.75 3.61
N LEU A 147 -8.39 -12.18 3.65
CA LEU A 147 -7.98 -11.12 2.75
C LEU A 147 -8.08 -11.55 1.29
N GLU A 148 -7.55 -12.71 0.97
CA GLU A 148 -7.59 -13.27 -0.39
C GLU A 148 -9.03 -13.50 -0.85
N GLN A 149 -9.87 -14.09 0.00
CA GLN A 149 -11.29 -14.33 -0.31
C GLN A 149 -12.04 -13.00 -0.51
N ALA A 150 -11.80 -12.01 0.34
CA ALA A 150 -12.41 -10.69 0.21
C ALA A 150 -12.02 -10.01 -1.11
N LEU A 151 -10.73 -10.05 -1.48
CA LEU A 151 -10.25 -9.47 -2.74
C LEU A 151 -10.84 -10.15 -3.98
N LYS A 152 -11.02 -11.48 -3.96
CA LYS A 152 -11.65 -12.24 -5.05
C LYS A 152 -13.10 -11.84 -5.33
N THR A 153 -13.77 -11.17 -4.40
CA THR A 153 -15.11 -10.63 -4.65
C THR A 153 -15.13 -9.42 -5.59
N PHE A 154 -13.98 -8.76 -5.79
CA PHE A 154 -13.85 -7.58 -6.66
C PHE A 154 -13.30 -7.91 -8.05
N GLY A 155 -12.53 -8.99 -8.21
CA GLY A 155 -11.91 -9.34 -9.49
C GLY A 155 -10.93 -10.51 -9.38
N GLU A 156 -10.04 -10.60 -10.37
CA GLU A 156 -8.99 -11.62 -10.38
C GLU A 156 -7.85 -11.23 -9.43
N VAL A 157 -7.37 -12.19 -8.66
CA VAL A 157 -6.32 -11.99 -7.66
C VAL A 157 -5.13 -12.89 -7.94
N GLU A 158 -3.97 -12.27 -8.15
CA GLU A 158 -2.67 -12.93 -8.15
C GLU A 158 -2.08 -12.85 -6.74
N THR A 159 -1.57 -13.96 -6.21
CA THR A 159 -0.95 -14.03 -4.87
C THR A 159 0.49 -14.49 -4.97
N TYR A 160 1.36 -13.82 -4.21
CA TYR A 160 2.74 -14.25 -3.98
C TYR A 160 2.98 -14.42 -2.48
N GLU A 161 3.50 -15.58 -2.09
CA GLU A 161 3.86 -15.89 -0.69
C GLU A 161 5.37 -15.71 -0.49
N GLY A 162 5.76 -14.74 0.34
CA GLY A 162 7.14 -14.51 0.74
C GLY A 162 7.44 -15.05 2.13
N ARG A 163 8.67 -14.86 2.59
CA ARG A 163 9.12 -15.36 3.91
C ARG A 163 8.38 -14.70 5.06
N LEU A 164 8.20 -13.39 5.04
CA LEU A 164 7.57 -12.60 6.10
C LEU A 164 6.36 -11.80 5.63
N MET A 165 6.19 -11.65 4.31
CA MET A 165 5.10 -10.88 3.72
C MET A 165 4.52 -11.61 2.53
N ASN A 166 3.22 -11.45 2.31
CA ASN A 166 2.54 -11.89 1.10
C ASN A 166 2.09 -10.69 0.27
N VAL A 167 2.02 -10.87 -1.04
CA VAL A 167 1.53 -9.85 -1.98
C VAL A 167 0.25 -10.35 -2.63
N TYR A 168 -0.72 -9.46 -2.71
CA TYR A 168 -2.00 -9.68 -3.37
C TYR A 168 -2.20 -8.61 -4.43
N VAL A 169 -2.44 -9.00 -5.66
CA VAL A 169 -2.71 -8.08 -6.77
C VAL A 169 -4.07 -8.37 -7.33
N LEU A 170 -4.97 -7.42 -7.12
CA LEU A 170 -6.30 -7.40 -7.70
C LEU A 170 -6.23 -6.59 -9.00
N SER A 171 -6.67 -7.17 -10.10
CA SER A 171 -6.74 -6.52 -11.42
C SER A 171 -8.19 -6.37 -11.90
N PHE A 172 -8.45 -5.30 -12.65
CA PHE A 172 -9.76 -4.93 -13.21
C PHE A 172 -9.76 -4.98 -14.73
#